data_aa046d0a90f296ad84bbc2f0b93ec6bf
#
_entry.id   aa046d0a90f296ad84bbc2f0b93ec6bf
#
_cell.length_a   1.000
_cell.length_b   1.000
_cell.length_c   1.000
_cell.angle_alpha   90.00
_cell.angle_beta   90.00
_cell.angle_gamma   90.00
#
_symmetry.space_group_name_H-M   'P 1'
#
loop_
_entity.id
_entity.type
_entity.pdbx_description
1 polymer ?
#
loop_
_entity_poly.entity_id
_entity_poly.type
_entity_poly.pdbx_seq_one_letter_code
_entity_poly.pdbx_strand_id
1 'polypeptide(L)'
;ECGLEISELPTHLQGQLVAVHPAFDALFDGFAPEVVRGNSKARTEWAIQQVKYGAKASQNLGLTAHPTFSGALLWHTFHPWPQRPAGLVEEGFKELARRWLPILNYFDECGVDVCYEIHPGEDLFDGVTYEMFLKEINNHPRACILYDPSHFVLQQLDYIQYIDFYHERIKAFHVKDAEFNPTGKQGTFGGYQGWADRAGRYRSPGDGQVDFKTIFS
;
A
#
# COMPACT_ATOMS: atom_id res chain seq x y z
N GLU A 1 -2.61 -33.03 -5.62
CA GLU A 1 -1.68 -31.90 -5.75
C GLU A 1 -2.05 -31.15 -7.01
N CYS A 2 -2.35 -29.82 -6.89
CA CYS A 2 -2.92 -29.03 -7.98
C CYS A 2 -1.85 -28.36 -8.87
N GLY A 3 -0.57 -28.63 -8.65
CA GLY A 3 0.54 -27.97 -9.39
C GLY A 3 0.63 -26.45 -9.15
N LEU A 4 0.13 -25.98 -7.99
CA LEU A 4 0.20 -24.57 -7.58
C LEU A 4 1.36 -24.38 -6.62
N GLU A 5 1.98 -23.21 -6.70
CA GLU A 5 3.03 -22.74 -5.79
C GLU A 5 2.53 -21.51 -5.02
N ILE A 6 3.02 -21.34 -3.79
CA ILE A 6 2.79 -20.10 -3.02
C ILE A 6 3.83 -19.10 -3.49
N SER A 7 3.40 -17.96 -4.04
CA SER A 7 4.29 -16.90 -4.51
C SER A 7 4.52 -15.81 -3.48
N GLU A 8 3.56 -15.60 -2.57
CA GLU A 8 3.63 -14.55 -1.55
C GLU A 8 2.79 -14.91 -0.31
N LEU A 9 3.10 -14.24 0.80
CA LEU A 9 2.35 -14.30 2.06
C LEU A 9 2.09 -12.85 2.53
N PRO A 10 0.89 -12.29 2.31
CA PRO A 10 0.64 -10.88 2.58
C PRO A 10 0.22 -10.58 4.03
N THR A 11 0.50 -9.34 4.48
CA THR A 11 0.00 -8.79 5.75
C THR A 11 -0.67 -7.42 5.57
N HIS A 12 -1.47 -7.22 4.54
CA HIS A 12 -2.13 -5.95 4.25
C HIS A 12 -2.92 -5.40 5.43
N LEU A 13 -3.77 -6.25 6.05
CA LEU A 13 -4.61 -5.85 7.18
C LEU A 13 -3.82 -5.45 8.43
N GLN A 14 -2.65 -6.05 8.65
CA GLN A 14 -1.77 -5.68 9.75
C GLN A 14 -0.88 -4.49 9.40
N GLY A 15 -0.38 -4.43 8.17
CA GLY A 15 0.45 -3.32 7.67
C GLY A 15 -0.23 -1.96 7.80
N GLN A 16 -1.52 -1.87 7.41
CA GLN A 16 -2.29 -0.62 7.57
C GLN A 16 -2.39 -0.13 9.02
N LEU A 17 -2.25 -1.02 10.01
CA LEU A 17 -2.31 -0.68 11.42
C LEU A 17 -0.96 -0.20 12.00
N VAL A 18 0.13 -0.28 11.24
CA VAL A 18 1.44 0.25 11.63
C VAL A 18 1.36 1.78 11.76
N ALA A 19 0.58 2.42 10.89
CA ALA A 19 0.39 3.86 10.88
C ALA A 19 -1.10 4.19 10.67
N VAL A 20 -1.77 4.64 11.73
CA VAL A 20 -3.17 5.06 11.69
C VAL A 20 -3.28 6.48 12.22
N HIS A 21 -3.97 7.35 11.48
CA HIS A 21 -4.25 8.71 11.97
C HIS A 21 -5.25 8.66 13.13
N PRO A 22 -5.02 9.40 14.23
CA PRO A 22 -5.82 9.30 15.46
C PRO A 22 -7.33 9.50 15.27
N ALA A 23 -7.74 10.32 14.30
CA ALA A 23 -9.16 10.54 14.01
C ALA A 23 -9.90 9.28 13.51
N PHE A 24 -9.16 8.26 13.05
CA PHE A 24 -9.69 7.01 12.51
C PHE A 24 -9.44 5.79 13.41
N ASP A 25 -8.84 5.99 14.58
CA ASP A 25 -8.45 4.89 15.48
C ASP A 25 -9.57 3.88 15.74
N ALA A 26 -10.76 4.37 16.10
CA ALA A 26 -11.88 3.50 16.40
C ALA A 26 -12.36 2.66 15.20
N LEU A 27 -12.24 3.20 13.98
CA LEU A 27 -12.63 2.49 12.75
C LEU A 27 -11.66 1.36 12.42
N PHE A 28 -10.37 1.55 12.72
CA PHE A 28 -9.34 0.55 12.48
C PHE A 28 -9.25 -0.54 13.55
N ASP A 29 -9.92 -0.38 14.69
CA ASP A 29 -9.99 -1.43 15.72
C ASP A 29 -10.64 -2.73 15.21
N GLY A 30 -11.52 -2.63 14.20
CA GLY A 30 -12.14 -3.80 13.58
C GLY A 30 -11.17 -4.77 12.91
N PHE A 31 -9.96 -4.31 12.54
CA PHE A 31 -8.91 -5.13 11.93
C PHE A 31 -7.96 -5.78 12.96
N ALA A 32 -8.14 -5.49 14.24
CA ALA A 32 -7.31 -6.00 15.31
C ALA A 32 -8.08 -6.95 16.24
N PRO A 33 -7.40 -7.87 16.94
CA PRO A 33 -8.05 -8.73 17.93
C PRO A 33 -8.59 -7.90 19.11
N GLU A 34 -9.65 -8.39 19.73
CA GLU A 34 -10.38 -7.69 20.79
C GLU A 34 -9.48 -7.20 21.93
N VAL A 35 -8.45 -7.96 22.27
CA VAL A 35 -7.53 -7.68 23.39
C VAL A 35 -6.75 -6.36 23.23
N VAL A 36 -6.62 -5.82 22.02
CA VAL A 36 -5.90 -4.55 21.75
C VAL A 36 -6.82 -3.43 21.25
N ARG A 37 -8.14 -3.68 21.09
CA ARG A 37 -9.10 -2.66 20.66
C ARG A 37 -9.26 -1.56 21.71
N GLY A 38 -9.50 -0.34 21.27
CA GLY A 38 -9.60 0.84 22.14
C GLY A 38 -8.26 1.34 22.68
N ASN A 39 -7.14 0.71 22.28
CA ASN A 39 -5.79 1.12 22.65
C ASN A 39 -4.91 1.19 21.40
N SER A 40 -4.81 2.37 20.79
CA SER A 40 -4.08 2.58 19.54
C SER A 40 -2.61 2.16 19.63
N LYS A 41 -1.96 2.40 20.78
CA LYS A 41 -0.55 1.99 20.99
C LYS A 41 -0.42 0.47 21.00
N ALA A 42 -1.23 -0.24 21.79
CA ALA A 42 -1.19 -1.70 21.86
C ALA A 42 -1.56 -2.34 20.51
N ARG A 43 -2.51 -1.75 19.78
CA ARG A 43 -2.87 -2.18 18.41
C ARG A 43 -1.70 -2.05 17.43
N THR A 44 -1.00 -0.91 17.45
CA THR A 44 0.17 -0.68 16.60
C THR A 44 1.31 -1.65 16.95
N GLU A 45 1.60 -1.85 18.23
CA GLU A 45 2.63 -2.81 18.69
C GLU A 45 2.28 -4.23 18.25
N TRP A 46 1.03 -4.64 18.40
CA TRP A 46 0.54 -5.93 17.91
C TRP A 46 0.71 -6.05 16.39
N ALA A 47 0.31 -5.04 15.63
CA ALA A 47 0.42 -5.04 14.16
C ALA A 47 1.88 -5.17 13.69
N ILE A 48 2.79 -4.40 14.27
CA ILE A 48 4.24 -4.50 14.00
C ILE A 48 4.73 -5.93 14.25
N GLN A 49 4.30 -6.55 15.34
CA GLN A 49 4.70 -7.92 15.67
C GLN A 49 4.13 -8.93 14.64
N GLN A 50 2.88 -8.75 14.18
CA GLN A 50 2.30 -9.62 13.15
C GLN A 50 3.05 -9.49 11.81
N VAL A 51 3.38 -8.26 11.39
CA VAL A 51 4.17 -8.03 10.17
C VAL A 51 5.54 -8.70 10.27
N LYS A 52 6.22 -8.63 11.43
CA LYS A 52 7.48 -9.34 11.67
C LYS A 52 7.30 -10.87 11.65
N TYR A 53 6.21 -11.40 12.19
CA TYR A 53 5.91 -12.83 12.08
C TYR A 53 5.69 -13.22 10.60
N GLY A 54 5.09 -12.33 9.80
CA GLY A 54 4.96 -12.49 8.36
C GLY A 54 6.32 -12.61 7.65
N ALA A 55 7.30 -11.77 8.01
CA ALA A 55 8.67 -11.88 7.50
C ALA A 55 9.28 -13.25 7.77
N LYS A 56 9.16 -13.73 9.02
CA LYS A 56 9.70 -15.04 9.40
C LYS A 56 8.99 -16.19 8.72
N ALA A 57 7.66 -16.10 8.58
CA ALA A 57 6.88 -17.09 7.85
C ALA A 57 7.25 -17.13 6.36
N SER A 58 7.42 -15.96 5.71
CA SER A 58 7.89 -15.86 4.33
C SER A 58 9.27 -16.52 4.16
N GLN A 59 10.22 -16.22 5.05
CA GLN A 59 11.54 -16.86 5.06
C GLN A 59 11.43 -18.39 5.18
N ASN A 60 10.61 -18.89 6.10
CA ASN A 60 10.44 -20.33 6.31
C ASN A 60 9.81 -21.04 5.10
N LEU A 61 9.01 -20.33 4.31
CA LEU A 61 8.40 -20.82 3.07
C LEU A 61 9.33 -20.64 1.84
N GLY A 62 10.51 -20.04 2.02
CA GLY A 62 11.43 -19.74 0.92
C GLY A 62 10.97 -18.58 0.02
N LEU A 63 10.05 -17.74 0.50
CA LEU A 63 9.56 -16.57 -0.23
C LEU A 63 10.52 -15.38 -0.05
N THR A 64 10.68 -14.59 -1.11
CA THR A 64 11.54 -13.40 -1.11
C THR A 64 10.77 -12.09 -1.08
N ALA A 65 9.45 -12.12 -1.35
CA ALA A 65 8.56 -10.96 -1.37
C ALA A 65 7.43 -11.13 -0.36
N HIS A 66 7.10 -10.03 0.33
CA HIS A 66 6.04 -9.98 1.33
C HIS A 66 5.18 -8.73 1.15
N PRO A 67 4.01 -8.84 0.50
CA PRO A 67 3.11 -7.72 0.28
C PRO A 67 2.48 -7.18 1.55
N THR A 68 2.32 -5.85 1.62
CA THR A 68 1.68 -5.18 2.75
C THR A 68 1.21 -3.76 2.38
N PHE A 69 0.38 -3.16 3.24
CA PHE A 69 0.07 -1.73 3.21
C PHE A 69 1.01 -0.93 4.11
N SER A 70 1.17 0.35 3.79
CA SER A 70 2.02 1.28 4.55
C SER A 70 1.37 1.81 5.83
N GLY A 71 0.05 1.86 5.85
CA GLY A 71 -0.71 2.69 6.77
C GLY A 71 -0.88 4.12 6.27
N ALA A 72 -1.71 4.90 6.93
CA ALA A 72 -2.08 6.24 6.50
C ALA A 72 -2.13 7.24 7.68
N LEU A 73 -1.18 8.15 7.72
CA LEU A 73 -1.16 9.33 8.60
C LEU A 73 -1.63 10.58 7.85
N LEU A 74 -1.43 10.63 6.52
CA LEU A 74 -1.54 11.82 5.68
C LEU A 74 -2.60 11.70 4.57
N TRP A 75 -2.97 10.48 4.15
CA TRP A 75 -3.87 10.24 3.02
C TRP A 75 -5.08 11.18 2.99
N HIS A 76 -5.78 11.36 4.12
CA HIS A 76 -6.97 12.22 4.23
C HIS A 76 -6.66 13.71 4.14
N THR A 77 -5.39 14.10 3.99
CA THR A 77 -4.94 15.48 3.74
C THR A 77 -4.46 15.70 2.30
N PHE A 78 -4.54 14.70 1.40
CA PHE A 78 -3.99 14.79 0.05
C PHE A 78 -4.61 15.93 -0.78
N HIS A 79 -5.86 16.27 -0.55
CA HIS A 79 -6.57 17.36 -1.21
C HIS A 79 -7.17 18.33 -0.19
N PRO A 80 -6.36 19.15 0.51
CA PRO A 80 -6.82 19.97 1.62
C PRO A 80 -7.39 21.31 1.16
N TRP A 81 -8.38 21.79 1.89
CA TRP A 81 -8.83 23.17 1.86
C TRP A 81 -9.26 23.59 3.26
N PRO A 82 -8.71 24.65 3.86
CA PRO A 82 -7.55 25.45 3.38
C PRO A 82 -6.28 24.63 3.23
N GLN A 83 -5.21 25.27 2.75
CA GLN A 83 -3.90 24.59 2.54
C GLN A 83 -3.38 23.91 3.80
N ARG A 84 -2.66 22.82 3.61
CA ARG A 84 -2.00 22.10 4.71
C ARG A 84 -1.08 23.03 5.50
N PRO A 85 -0.97 22.87 6.83
CA PRO A 85 0.10 23.52 7.59
C PRO A 85 1.47 23.19 7.00
N ALA A 86 2.37 24.16 6.99
CA ALA A 86 3.76 23.92 6.58
C ALA A 86 4.41 22.82 7.44
N GLY A 87 5.15 21.92 6.82
CA GLY A 87 5.85 20.83 7.51
C GLY A 87 4.98 19.59 7.82
N LEU A 88 3.66 19.64 7.62
CA LEU A 88 2.78 18.52 7.94
C LEU A 88 3.16 17.23 7.18
N VAL A 89 3.45 17.36 5.89
CA VAL A 89 3.77 16.21 5.02
C VAL A 89 5.12 15.64 5.40
N GLU A 90 6.12 16.49 5.56
CA GLU A 90 7.48 16.11 5.93
C GLU A 90 7.52 15.39 7.28
N GLU A 91 6.82 15.91 8.29
CA GLU A 91 6.75 15.27 9.61
C GLU A 91 5.96 13.96 9.56
N GLY A 92 4.92 13.87 8.75
CA GLY A 92 4.17 12.63 8.54
C GLY A 92 5.04 11.51 7.95
N PHE A 93 5.84 11.81 6.90
CA PHE A 93 6.75 10.82 6.32
C PHE A 93 7.91 10.45 7.25
N LYS A 94 8.43 11.38 8.05
CA LYS A 94 9.40 11.05 9.11
C LYS A 94 8.81 10.09 10.14
N GLU A 95 7.57 10.33 10.57
CA GLU A 95 6.89 9.43 11.52
C GLU A 95 6.61 8.07 10.89
N LEU A 96 6.19 8.01 9.64
CA LEU A 96 6.00 6.78 8.89
C LEU A 96 7.32 5.99 8.82
N ALA A 97 8.41 6.65 8.45
CA ALA A 97 9.75 6.07 8.40
C ALA A 97 10.21 5.57 9.78
N ARG A 98 9.98 6.34 10.84
CA ARG A 98 10.31 5.95 12.22
C ARG A 98 9.64 4.63 12.62
N ARG A 99 8.41 4.40 12.16
CA ARG A 99 7.66 3.16 12.43
C ARG A 99 8.16 2.00 11.59
N TRP A 100 8.44 2.23 10.31
CA TRP A 100 8.80 1.18 9.37
C TRP A 100 10.28 0.77 9.41
N LEU A 101 11.22 1.64 9.73
CA LEU A 101 12.66 1.30 9.76
C LEU A 101 12.98 0.06 10.60
N PRO A 102 12.47 -0.09 11.84
CA PRO A 102 12.74 -1.30 12.64
C PRO A 102 12.10 -2.57 12.07
N ILE A 103 11.05 -2.43 11.25
CA ILE A 103 10.41 -3.54 10.55
C ILE A 103 11.27 -3.91 9.35
N LEU A 104 11.67 -2.94 8.53
CA LEU A 104 12.52 -3.16 7.36
C LEU A 104 13.86 -3.81 7.72
N ASN A 105 14.50 -3.37 8.82
CA ASN A 105 15.71 -4.01 9.33
C ASN A 105 15.47 -5.49 9.67
N TYR A 106 14.35 -5.83 10.30
CA TYR A 106 14.01 -7.21 10.61
C TYR A 106 13.72 -8.04 9.33
N PHE A 107 13.09 -7.44 8.32
CA PHE A 107 12.92 -8.07 7.02
C PHE A 107 14.26 -8.34 6.33
N ASP A 108 15.23 -7.43 6.49
CA ASP A 108 16.58 -7.61 5.96
C ASP A 108 17.29 -8.80 6.64
N GLU A 109 17.17 -8.95 7.94
CA GLU A 109 17.67 -10.13 8.68
C GLU A 109 17.02 -11.43 8.17
N CYS A 110 15.76 -11.38 7.73
CA CYS A 110 15.05 -12.54 7.18
C CYS A 110 15.36 -12.78 5.69
N GLY A 111 16.00 -11.84 4.99
CA GLY A 111 16.25 -11.92 3.54
C GLY A 111 14.98 -11.77 2.69
N VAL A 112 13.95 -11.06 3.19
CA VAL A 112 12.65 -10.89 2.55
C VAL A 112 12.42 -9.41 2.24
N ASP A 113 11.90 -9.10 1.04
CA ASP A 113 11.53 -7.75 0.64
C ASP A 113 10.13 -7.38 1.14
N VAL A 114 9.97 -6.19 1.70
CA VAL A 114 8.65 -5.60 1.98
C VAL A 114 8.14 -4.97 0.69
N CYS A 115 7.05 -5.49 0.16
CA CYS A 115 6.44 -5.01 -1.06
C CYS A 115 5.20 -4.17 -0.73
N TYR A 116 5.37 -2.86 -0.66
CA TYR A 116 4.24 -1.97 -0.40
C TYR A 116 3.31 -1.91 -1.61
N GLU A 117 2.03 -2.23 -1.42
CA GLU A 117 1.02 -1.97 -2.42
C GLU A 117 0.78 -0.46 -2.52
N ILE A 118 1.03 0.11 -3.68
CA ILE A 118 0.79 1.54 -3.96
C ILE A 118 -0.71 1.71 -4.15
N HIS A 119 -1.39 2.19 -3.09
CA HIS A 119 -2.83 2.04 -2.95
C HIS A 119 -3.52 3.32 -2.46
N PRO A 120 -4.60 3.79 -3.11
CA PRO A 120 -5.44 4.88 -2.59
C PRO A 120 -5.99 4.53 -1.20
N GLY A 121 -5.82 5.42 -0.25
CA GLY A 121 -6.18 5.16 1.16
C GLY A 121 -4.97 4.95 2.06
N GLU A 122 -3.80 4.67 1.47
CA GLU A 122 -2.53 4.54 2.14
C GLU A 122 -1.68 5.82 1.95
N ASP A 123 -0.61 5.99 2.74
CA ASP A 123 0.31 7.10 2.53
C ASP A 123 1.21 6.90 1.31
N LEU A 124 1.44 5.64 0.90
CA LEU A 124 2.12 5.29 -0.33
C LEU A 124 1.08 5.00 -1.42
N PHE A 125 0.63 6.03 -2.14
CA PHE A 125 -0.43 5.90 -3.14
C PHE A 125 -0.01 6.26 -4.57
N ASP A 126 1.19 6.81 -4.74
CA ASP A 126 1.80 7.12 -6.04
C ASP A 126 3.33 7.07 -5.97
N GLY A 127 4.01 7.35 -7.10
CA GLY A 127 5.47 7.36 -7.14
C GLY A 127 6.10 8.45 -6.28
N VAL A 128 5.48 9.62 -6.23
CA VAL A 128 6.00 10.76 -5.46
C VAL A 128 6.00 10.46 -3.96
N THR A 129 4.91 9.91 -3.44
CA THR A 129 4.79 9.54 -2.03
C THR A 129 5.73 8.38 -1.67
N TYR A 130 5.92 7.42 -2.59
CA TYR A 130 6.91 6.36 -2.41
C TYR A 130 8.34 6.92 -2.34
N GLU A 131 8.71 7.88 -3.20
CA GLU A 131 10.02 8.54 -3.17
C GLU A 131 10.24 9.36 -1.90
N MET A 132 9.21 10.05 -1.40
CA MET A 132 9.25 10.74 -0.10
C MET A 132 9.57 9.77 1.03
N PHE A 133 8.93 8.62 1.03
CA PHE A 133 9.20 7.58 2.02
C PHE A 133 10.62 7.02 1.89
N LEU A 134 11.05 6.67 0.66
CA LEU A 134 12.41 6.16 0.41
C LEU A 134 13.48 7.11 0.93
N LYS A 135 13.29 8.41 0.73
CA LYS A 135 14.21 9.44 1.26
C LYS A 135 14.36 9.36 2.78
N GLU A 136 13.25 9.27 3.51
CA GLU A 136 13.24 9.25 4.98
C GLU A 136 13.79 7.94 5.56
N ILE A 137 13.73 6.84 4.82
CA ILE A 137 14.33 5.55 5.21
C ILE A 137 15.72 5.31 4.58
N ASN A 138 16.39 6.36 4.07
CA ASN A 138 17.70 6.28 3.42
C ASN A 138 17.77 5.24 2.30
N ASN A 139 16.75 5.15 1.46
CA ASN A 139 16.63 4.19 0.36
C ASN A 139 16.83 2.73 0.79
N HIS A 140 16.30 2.35 1.93
CA HIS A 140 16.44 1.00 2.49
C HIS A 140 16.17 -0.07 1.40
N PRO A 141 17.07 -1.06 1.19
CA PRO A 141 16.98 -1.99 0.06
C PRO A 141 15.72 -2.87 0.11
N ARG A 142 15.20 -3.16 1.30
CA ARG A 142 14.00 -3.99 1.48
C ARG A 142 12.68 -3.26 1.30
N ALA A 143 12.70 -1.95 1.09
CA ALA A 143 11.48 -1.21 0.74
C ALA A 143 11.23 -1.33 -0.77
N CYS A 144 10.39 -2.27 -1.14
CA CYS A 144 10.07 -2.63 -2.50
C CYS A 144 8.58 -2.36 -2.80
N ILE A 145 8.14 -2.68 -4.00
CA ILE A 145 6.80 -2.39 -4.51
C ILE A 145 6.06 -3.68 -4.83
N LEU A 146 4.82 -3.77 -4.36
CA LEU A 146 3.80 -4.59 -4.97
C LEU A 146 3.10 -3.73 -6.04
N TYR A 147 3.22 -4.11 -7.29
CA TYR A 147 2.62 -3.42 -8.40
C TYR A 147 1.21 -3.96 -8.68
N ASP A 148 0.20 -3.10 -8.48
CA ASP A 148 -1.20 -3.36 -8.83
C ASP A 148 -1.69 -2.27 -9.79
N PRO A 149 -1.76 -2.53 -11.11
CA PRO A 149 -2.11 -1.52 -12.09
C PRO A 149 -3.56 -1.02 -11.96
N SER A 150 -4.45 -1.78 -11.32
CA SER A 150 -5.83 -1.38 -11.14
C SER A 150 -5.96 -0.08 -10.34
N HIS A 151 -5.14 0.09 -9.31
CA HIS A 151 -5.13 1.30 -8.49
C HIS A 151 -4.63 2.52 -9.25
N PHE A 152 -3.73 2.32 -10.22
CA PHE A 152 -3.23 3.39 -11.07
C PHE A 152 -4.26 3.82 -12.12
N VAL A 153 -5.01 2.87 -12.69
CA VAL A 153 -6.15 3.18 -13.57
C VAL A 153 -7.17 4.05 -12.83
N LEU A 154 -7.52 3.70 -11.58
CA LEU A 154 -8.46 4.48 -10.76
C LEU A 154 -7.97 5.91 -10.48
N GLN A 155 -6.66 6.11 -10.38
CA GLN A 155 -6.03 7.41 -10.12
C GLN A 155 -5.70 8.18 -11.41
N GLN A 156 -5.91 7.59 -12.58
CA GLN A 156 -5.49 8.16 -13.87
C GLN A 156 -3.97 8.36 -13.97
N LEU A 157 -3.20 7.49 -13.31
CA LEU A 157 -1.75 7.48 -13.35
C LEU A 157 -1.29 6.59 -14.54
N ASP A 158 -0.22 6.99 -15.24
CA ASP A 158 0.38 6.19 -16.29
C ASP A 158 1.10 4.97 -15.68
N TYR A 159 0.38 3.85 -15.64
CA TYR A 159 0.87 2.64 -15.00
C TYR A 159 1.98 1.95 -15.80
N ILE A 160 2.07 2.15 -17.11
CA ILE A 160 3.17 1.62 -17.93
C ILE A 160 4.45 2.40 -17.63
N GLN A 161 4.40 3.74 -17.69
CA GLN A 161 5.55 4.57 -17.36
C GLN A 161 6.03 4.37 -15.91
N TYR A 162 5.12 3.98 -15.00
CA TYR A 162 5.48 3.65 -13.62
C TYR A 162 6.47 2.48 -13.55
N ILE A 163 6.34 1.49 -14.44
CA ILE A 163 7.28 0.37 -14.54
C ILE A 163 8.66 0.87 -14.97
N ASP A 164 8.74 1.79 -15.94
CA ASP A 164 10.00 2.36 -16.40
C ASP A 164 10.78 3.02 -15.26
N PHE A 165 10.09 3.71 -14.35
CA PHE A 165 10.73 4.37 -13.21
C PHE A 165 11.11 3.42 -12.08
N TYR A 166 10.32 2.37 -11.82
CA TYR A 166 10.42 1.60 -10.57
C TYR A 166 10.63 0.10 -10.74
N HIS A 167 10.90 -0.41 -11.97
CA HIS A 167 11.05 -1.85 -12.24
C HIS A 167 12.05 -2.55 -11.30
N GLU A 168 13.15 -1.88 -10.91
CA GLU A 168 14.14 -2.46 -9.98
C GLU A 168 13.57 -2.71 -8.58
N ARG A 169 12.55 -1.96 -8.18
CA ARG A 169 11.88 -2.06 -6.89
C ARG A 169 10.59 -2.90 -6.92
N ILE A 170 10.05 -3.19 -8.10
CA ILE A 170 8.87 -4.06 -8.24
C ILE A 170 9.30 -5.51 -8.00
N LYS A 171 8.79 -6.12 -6.92
CA LYS A 171 9.10 -7.50 -6.53
C LYS A 171 7.87 -8.39 -6.40
N ALA A 172 6.68 -7.81 -6.43
CA ALA A 172 5.42 -8.52 -6.43
C ALA A 172 4.43 -7.85 -7.41
N PHE A 173 3.49 -8.63 -7.94
CA PHE A 173 2.52 -8.18 -8.93
C PHE A 173 1.14 -8.76 -8.64
N HIS A 174 0.12 -7.90 -8.51
CA HIS A 174 -1.26 -8.32 -8.47
C HIS A 174 -1.92 -8.18 -9.85
N VAL A 175 -2.36 -9.30 -10.42
CA VAL A 175 -3.13 -9.33 -11.66
C VAL A 175 -4.56 -8.92 -11.35
N LYS A 176 -4.81 -7.62 -11.36
CA LYS A 176 -6.08 -7.02 -10.99
C LYS A 176 -6.43 -5.91 -12.01
N ASP A 177 -7.68 -5.82 -12.38
CA ASP A 177 -8.14 -4.93 -13.43
C ASP A 177 -9.09 -3.86 -12.92
N ALA A 178 -9.16 -2.75 -13.62
CA ALA A 178 -10.05 -1.64 -13.35
C ALA A 178 -10.41 -0.90 -14.63
N GLU A 179 -11.49 -0.14 -14.59
CA GLU A 179 -11.85 0.82 -15.62
C GLU A 179 -12.04 2.22 -15.01
N PHE A 180 -11.81 3.24 -15.82
CA PHE A 180 -12.13 4.62 -15.49
C PHE A 180 -12.91 5.24 -16.64
N ASN A 181 -14.19 5.47 -16.42
CA ASN A 181 -15.12 6.03 -17.41
C ASN A 181 -15.71 7.34 -16.86
N PRO A 182 -15.03 8.48 -17.04
CA PRO A 182 -15.51 9.76 -16.54
C PRO A 182 -16.79 10.19 -17.23
N THR A 183 -17.64 10.87 -16.49
CA THR A 183 -18.86 11.47 -17.02
C THR A 183 -18.89 12.97 -16.71
N GLY A 184 -19.87 13.72 -17.24
CA GLY A 184 -20.07 15.11 -16.82
C GLY A 184 -20.49 15.29 -15.35
N LYS A 185 -20.68 14.18 -14.61
CA LYS A 185 -21.08 14.18 -13.20
C LYS A 185 -20.00 13.62 -12.26
N GLN A 186 -19.05 12.85 -12.76
CA GLN A 186 -18.09 12.08 -11.96
C GLN A 186 -16.71 12.16 -12.57
N GLY A 187 -15.70 12.21 -11.70
CA GLY A 187 -14.28 12.16 -12.03
C GLY A 187 -13.51 11.31 -11.00
N THR A 188 -12.20 11.52 -10.90
CA THR A 188 -11.28 10.73 -10.05
C THR A 188 -11.70 10.67 -8.59
N PHE A 189 -12.24 11.75 -8.03
CA PHE A 189 -12.61 11.81 -6.60
C PHE A 189 -13.91 11.07 -6.24
N GLY A 190 -14.74 10.74 -7.22
CA GLY A 190 -15.87 9.83 -7.09
C GLY A 190 -17.16 10.38 -6.46
N GLY A 191 -17.15 11.45 -5.64
CA GLY A 191 -18.34 12.12 -5.10
C GLY A 191 -19.24 11.30 -4.16
N TYR A 192 -18.69 10.42 -3.31
CA TYR A 192 -19.39 9.65 -2.26
C TYR A 192 -20.36 8.56 -2.73
N GLN A 193 -20.36 8.19 -4.02
CA GLN A 193 -21.14 7.06 -4.50
C GLN A 193 -20.58 5.71 -3.99
N GLY A 194 -21.41 4.68 -4.07
CA GLY A 194 -20.98 3.30 -3.95
C GLY A 194 -19.95 2.93 -5.01
N TRP A 195 -19.15 1.91 -4.73
CA TRP A 195 -18.04 1.49 -5.63
C TRP A 195 -18.52 1.15 -7.05
N ALA A 196 -19.68 0.54 -7.20
CA ALA A 196 -20.23 0.15 -8.49
C ALA A 196 -20.69 1.35 -9.37
N ASP A 197 -20.96 2.50 -8.73
CA ASP A 197 -21.52 3.68 -9.38
C ASP A 197 -20.48 4.76 -9.71
N ARG A 198 -19.20 4.53 -9.35
CA ARG A 198 -18.11 5.47 -9.60
C ARG A 198 -17.63 5.42 -11.05
N ALA A 199 -17.02 6.52 -11.52
CA ALA A 199 -16.31 6.54 -12.80
C ALA A 199 -15.16 5.52 -12.81
N GLY A 200 -14.42 5.43 -11.73
CA GLY A 200 -13.36 4.44 -11.51
C GLY A 200 -13.86 3.26 -10.68
N ARG A 201 -13.76 2.03 -11.21
CA ARG A 201 -14.19 0.80 -10.52
C ARG A 201 -13.38 -0.42 -10.95
N TYR A 202 -13.31 -1.40 -10.06
CA TYR A 202 -12.63 -2.66 -10.34
C TYR A 202 -13.41 -3.54 -11.31
N ARG A 203 -12.66 -4.30 -12.10
CA ARG A 203 -13.18 -5.26 -13.08
C ARG A 203 -12.48 -6.61 -12.92
N SER A 204 -13.09 -7.65 -13.46
CA SER A 204 -12.39 -8.92 -13.63
C SER A 204 -11.21 -8.74 -14.60
N PRO A 205 -10.08 -9.44 -14.41
CA PRO A 205 -8.94 -9.35 -15.33
C PRO A 205 -9.34 -9.61 -16.77
N GLY A 206 -9.06 -8.64 -17.65
CA GLY A 206 -9.44 -8.65 -19.07
C GLY A 206 -10.75 -7.95 -19.40
N ASP A 207 -11.57 -7.57 -18.41
CA ASP A 207 -12.82 -6.81 -18.61
C ASP A 207 -12.66 -5.30 -18.36
N GLY A 208 -11.47 -4.87 -17.92
CA GLY A 208 -11.15 -3.47 -17.62
C GLY A 208 -10.32 -2.79 -18.69
N GLN A 209 -9.47 -1.88 -18.25
CA GLN A 209 -8.63 -1.03 -19.14
C GLN A 209 -7.12 -1.29 -18.92
N VAL A 210 -6.74 -2.25 -18.09
CA VAL A 210 -5.32 -2.60 -17.90
C VAL A 210 -4.81 -3.37 -19.13
N ASP A 211 -3.80 -2.83 -19.79
CA ASP A 211 -3.11 -3.49 -20.91
C ASP A 211 -2.06 -4.49 -20.38
N PHE A 212 -2.52 -5.66 -19.93
CA PHE A 212 -1.65 -6.72 -19.47
C PHE A 212 -0.66 -7.21 -20.54
N LYS A 213 -1.03 -7.08 -21.83
CA LYS A 213 -0.12 -7.48 -22.91
C LYS A 213 1.11 -6.60 -22.92
N THR A 214 0.94 -5.28 -22.82
CA THR A 214 2.08 -4.35 -22.76
C THR A 214 2.87 -4.50 -21.46
N ILE A 215 2.21 -4.74 -20.32
CA ILE A 215 2.91 -4.96 -19.03
C ILE A 215 3.86 -6.15 -19.11
N PHE A 216 3.48 -7.23 -19.79
CA PHE A 216 4.27 -8.47 -19.86
C PHE A 216 5.12 -8.61 -21.12
N SER A 217 5.21 -7.58 -21.98
CA SER A 217 6.06 -7.60 -23.18
C SER A 217 7.43 -7.02 -22.91
#